data_9ce2f74ebfb3e114455a16ca4bdf33ce
#
_entry.id   9ce2f74ebfb3e114455a16ca4bdf33ce
#
_cell.length_a   1.000
_cell.length_b   1.000
_cell.length_c   1.000
_cell.angle_alpha   90.00
_cell.angle_beta   90.00
_cell.angle_gamma   90.00
#
_symmetry.space_group_name_H-M   'P 1'
#
loop_
_entity.id
_entity.type
_entity.pdbx_description
1 polymer ?
#
loop_
_entity_poly.entity_id
_entity_poly.type
_entity_poly.pdbx_seq_one_letter_code
_entity_poly.pdbx_strand_id
1 'polypeptide(L)'
;AVLNAVFDLSSSDSSFSSFTSVGRIRRALLENGFEVNKVPGFGTKRHRIVGRKFEENKKSNEIKKIAILGAGLSGSNLAFNLANSNIEVDVYDALDDLSKGSSGGPIASMYPKFSLDNSPRSKFLIASYFFSLNFYIKTLGFKNTGLLFYGSDETKEKWISKILTLKRDDLFELLSDDELEDLLGVSEIKKALHVKKGLFLQPLELKKKLLCLLYTSPSP
;
A
#
# COMPACT_ATOMS: atom_id res chain seq x y z
N ALA A 1 25.29 2.76 -9.36
CA ALA A 1 25.22 1.30 -9.51
C ALA A 1 23.79 0.82 -9.79
N VAL A 2 22.83 0.95 -8.85
CA VAL A 2 21.47 0.41 -9.03
C VAL A 2 20.75 0.96 -10.27
N LEU A 3 20.76 2.28 -10.48
CA LEU A 3 20.07 2.90 -11.63
C LEU A 3 20.71 2.53 -12.96
N ASN A 4 22.01 2.29 -12.99
CA ASN A 4 22.70 1.79 -14.20
C ASN A 4 22.22 0.37 -14.53
N ALA A 5 22.19 -0.52 -13.53
CA ALA A 5 21.67 -1.86 -13.73
C ALA A 5 20.19 -1.88 -14.18
N VAL A 6 19.37 -0.99 -13.62
CA VAL A 6 17.98 -0.82 -14.08
C VAL A 6 17.92 -0.41 -15.54
N PHE A 7 18.78 0.53 -15.97
CA PHE A 7 18.84 0.94 -17.37
C PHE A 7 19.28 -0.22 -18.28
N ASP A 8 20.36 -0.91 -17.90
CA ASP A 8 20.95 -1.98 -18.72
C ASP A 8 19.99 -3.17 -18.90
N LEU A 9 19.22 -3.49 -17.85
CA LEU A 9 18.23 -4.57 -17.86
C LEU A 9 16.88 -4.17 -18.46
N SER A 10 16.63 -2.87 -18.64
CA SER A 10 15.40 -2.38 -19.24
C SER A 10 15.39 -2.56 -20.74
N SER A 11 14.31 -3.11 -21.29
CA SER A 11 14.08 -3.13 -22.73
C SER A 11 13.86 -1.71 -23.29
N SER A 12 14.06 -1.55 -24.58
CA SER A 12 13.63 -0.36 -25.32
C SER A 12 12.14 -0.12 -25.07
N ASP A 13 11.74 1.12 -24.94
CA ASP A 13 10.39 1.55 -24.61
C ASP A 13 9.93 1.28 -23.14
N SER A 14 10.79 0.77 -22.28
CA SER A 14 10.46 0.65 -20.86
C SER A 14 10.11 1.99 -20.26
N SER A 15 9.00 2.03 -19.52
CA SER A 15 8.59 3.20 -18.76
C SER A 15 8.81 2.98 -17.28
N PHE A 16 9.06 4.06 -16.56
CA PHE A 16 9.09 4.02 -15.10
C PHE A 16 8.29 5.19 -14.49
N SER A 17 7.88 4.99 -13.27
CA SER A 17 7.28 6.03 -12.44
C SER A 17 7.84 5.96 -11.04
N SER A 18 8.17 7.10 -10.45
CA SER A 18 8.66 7.16 -9.09
C SER A 18 7.91 8.22 -8.29
N PHE A 19 7.55 7.87 -7.06
CA PHE A 19 6.92 8.76 -6.10
C PHE A 19 7.80 9.95 -5.72
N THR A 20 9.13 9.82 -5.83
CA THR A 20 10.08 10.90 -5.51
C THR A 20 10.41 11.73 -6.73
N SER A 21 10.58 13.03 -6.52
CA SER A 21 11.09 13.97 -7.54
C SER A 21 12.46 14.55 -7.16
N VAL A 22 13.20 13.84 -6.33
CA VAL A 22 14.54 14.29 -5.86
C VAL A 22 15.49 14.48 -7.03
N GLY A 23 16.12 15.66 -7.08
CA GLY A 23 16.98 16.06 -8.20
C GLY A 23 18.13 15.11 -8.51
N ARG A 24 18.72 14.46 -7.48
CA ARG A 24 19.78 13.48 -7.67
C ARG A 24 19.31 12.26 -8.47
N ILE A 25 18.13 11.72 -8.13
CA ILE A 25 17.56 10.57 -8.84
C ILE A 25 17.22 10.95 -10.27
N ARG A 26 16.62 12.12 -10.48
CA ARG A 26 16.27 12.60 -11.82
C ARG A 26 17.50 12.76 -12.69
N ARG A 27 18.57 13.38 -12.18
CA ARG A 27 19.83 13.53 -12.93
C ARG A 27 20.44 12.17 -13.28
N ALA A 28 20.53 11.27 -12.32
CA ALA A 28 21.08 9.96 -12.56
C ALA A 28 20.29 9.14 -13.61
N LEU A 29 18.98 9.30 -13.67
CA LEU A 29 18.16 8.67 -14.72
C LEU A 29 18.42 9.30 -16.11
N LEU A 30 18.51 10.62 -16.18
CA LEU A 30 18.88 11.34 -17.42
C LEU A 30 20.27 10.93 -17.93
N GLU A 31 21.25 10.87 -17.04
CA GLU A 31 22.63 10.45 -17.33
C GLU A 31 22.69 9.00 -17.84
N ASN A 32 21.73 8.16 -17.46
CA ASN A 32 21.59 6.79 -17.94
C ASN A 32 20.70 6.67 -19.19
N GLY A 33 20.31 7.76 -19.83
CA GLY A 33 19.62 7.73 -21.11
C GLY A 33 18.09 7.59 -21.05
N PHE A 34 17.50 7.75 -19.86
CA PHE A 34 16.05 7.86 -19.77
C PHE A 34 15.59 9.30 -20.09
N GLU A 35 14.51 9.42 -20.84
CA GLU A 35 13.73 10.66 -20.83
C GLU A 35 12.99 10.75 -19.49
N VAL A 36 13.13 11.88 -18.77
CA VAL A 36 12.55 12.02 -17.43
C VAL A 36 11.76 13.29 -17.30
N ASN A 37 10.48 13.15 -17.07
CA ASN A 37 9.54 14.24 -16.91
C ASN A 37 9.07 14.38 -15.45
N LYS A 38 9.01 15.62 -14.98
CA LYS A 38 8.44 15.98 -13.70
C LYS A 38 6.96 16.30 -13.91
N VAL A 39 6.10 15.51 -13.28
CA VAL A 39 4.65 15.64 -13.43
C VAL A 39 4.00 15.91 -12.07
N PRO A 40 2.74 16.39 -12.03
CA PRO A 40 2.01 16.54 -10.77
C PRO A 40 2.02 15.28 -9.96
N GLY A 41 2.27 15.40 -8.66
CA GLY A 41 2.20 14.30 -7.71
C GLY A 41 0.75 14.00 -7.32
N PHE A 42 0.57 13.00 -6.47
CA PHE A 42 -0.72 12.63 -5.94
C PHE A 42 -0.84 13.00 -4.44
N GLY A 43 -2.00 13.43 -4.04
CA GLY A 43 -2.30 13.83 -2.66
C GLY A 43 -1.51 15.08 -2.24
N THR A 44 -0.73 14.97 -1.17
CA THR A 44 0.11 16.05 -0.64
C THR A 44 1.44 16.23 -1.39
N LYS A 45 1.77 15.32 -2.29
CA LYS A 45 2.99 15.40 -3.08
C LYS A 45 2.83 16.37 -4.23
N ARG A 46 3.67 17.41 -4.23
CA ARG A 46 3.67 18.43 -5.31
C ARG A 46 4.03 17.82 -6.66
N HIS A 47 5.01 16.91 -6.68
CA HIS A 47 5.55 16.33 -7.91
C HIS A 47 5.98 14.87 -7.73
N ARG A 48 5.90 14.13 -8.83
CA ARG A 48 6.54 12.82 -9.06
C ARG A 48 7.32 12.87 -10.36
N ILE A 49 8.14 11.88 -10.61
CA ILE A 49 8.81 11.73 -11.92
C ILE A 49 8.25 10.51 -12.64
N VAL A 50 8.15 10.67 -13.95
CA VAL A 50 7.89 9.59 -14.90
C VAL A 50 8.96 9.65 -15.96
N GLY A 51 9.27 8.53 -16.57
CA GLY A 51 10.25 8.52 -17.63
C GLY A 51 10.13 7.30 -18.52
N ARG A 52 10.85 7.35 -19.63
CA ARG A 52 10.86 6.30 -20.63
C ARG A 52 12.28 6.12 -21.16
N LYS A 53 12.66 4.88 -21.39
CA LYS A 53 13.85 4.59 -22.21
C LYS A 53 13.43 4.69 -23.66
N PHE A 54 14.03 5.64 -24.40
CA PHE A 54 13.66 5.88 -25.78
C PHE A 54 14.62 5.13 -26.71
N GLU A 55 14.09 4.28 -27.55
CA GLU A 55 14.76 3.86 -28.79
C GLU A 55 13.78 4.08 -29.93
N GLU A 56 14.26 4.73 -30.99
CA GLU A 56 13.46 4.95 -32.20
C GLU A 56 13.06 3.60 -32.82
N ASN A 57 11.75 3.45 -33.04
CA ASN A 57 11.14 2.35 -33.79
C ASN A 57 11.19 0.94 -33.20
N LYS A 58 10.33 0.67 -32.17
CA LYS A 58 9.77 -0.68 -32.01
C LYS A 58 8.27 -0.62 -31.69
N LYS A 59 7.50 -1.48 -32.38
CA LYS A 59 6.09 -1.77 -32.08
C LYS A 59 5.98 -2.11 -30.60
N SER A 60 4.91 -1.68 -29.92
CA SER A 60 4.65 -2.03 -28.53
C SER A 60 4.64 -3.56 -28.39
N ASN A 61 5.71 -4.11 -27.85
CA ASN A 61 5.75 -5.51 -27.54
C ASN A 61 4.86 -5.74 -26.31
N GLU A 62 4.11 -6.81 -26.33
CA GLU A 62 3.36 -7.31 -25.19
C GLU A 62 4.33 -7.50 -24.01
N ILE A 63 4.01 -6.94 -22.86
CA ILE A 63 4.84 -7.08 -21.67
C ILE A 63 4.68 -8.50 -21.16
N LYS A 64 5.74 -9.31 -21.30
CA LYS A 64 5.76 -10.70 -20.87
C LYS A 64 6.44 -10.90 -19.52
N LYS A 65 7.34 -9.99 -19.16
CA LYS A 65 8.15 -10.10 -17.95
C LYS A 65 8.31 -8.75 -17.25
N ILE A 66 8.20 -8.75 -15.93
CA ILE A 66 8.35 -7.56 -15.07
C ILE A 66 9.29 -7.87 -13.91
N ALA A 67 10.21 -6.95 -13.65
CA ALA A 67 11.04 -6.96 -12.46
C ALA A 67 10.47 -5.98 -11.42
N ILE A 68 10.25 -6.46 -10.20
CA ILE A 68 9.81 -5.67 -9.06
C ILE A 68 10.98 -5.49 -8.10
N LEU A 69 11.34 -4.25 -7.81
CA LEU A 69 12.39 -3.92 -6.85
C LEU A 69 11.77 -3.57 -5.50
N GLY A 70 11.94 -4.48 -4.55
CA GLY A 70 11.43 -4.40 -3.19
C GLY A 70 10.30 -5.41 -2.90
N ALA A 71 10.57 -6.36 -2.01
CA ALA A 71 9.61 -7.36 -1.53
C ALA A 71 8.81 -6.89 -0.30
N GLY A 72 8.68 -5.59 -0.10
CA GLY A 72 7.78 -5.01 0.91
C GLY A 72 6.31 -5.26 0.58
N LEU A 73 5.38 -4.78 1.42
CA LEU A 73 3.93 -4.97 1.20
C LEU A 73 3.47 -4.54 -0.19
N SER A 74 3.96 -3.41 -0.69
CA SER A 74 3.58 -2.91 -2.03
C SER A 74 4.08 -3.82 -3.14
N GLY A 75 5.36 -4.23 -3.10
CA GLY A 75 5.95 -5.11 -4.11
C GLY A 75 5.33 -6.50 -4.10
N SER A 76 5.09 -7.07 -2.92
CA SER A 76 4.44 -8.38 -2.79
C SER A 76 3.01 -8.39 -3.33
N ASN A 77 2.21 -7.33 -3.03
CA ASN A 77 0.87 -7.19 -3.60
C ASN A 77 0.89 -7.01 -5.13
N LEU A 78 1.83 -6.21 -5.63
CA LEU A 78 1.99 -5.99 -7.07
C LEU A 78 2.39 -7.29 -7.77
N ALA A 79 3.36 -8.02 -7.24
CA ALA A 79 3.81 -9.30 -7.76
C ALA A 79 2.66 -10.30 -7.87
N PHE A 80 1.89 -10.46 -6.81
CA PHE A 80 0.72 -11.33 -6.80
C PHE A 80 -0.30 -10.98 -7.90
N ASN A 81 -0.62 -9.69 -8.04
CA ASN A 81 -1.63 -9.25 -9.02
C ASN A 81 -1.12 -9.41 -10.47
N LEU A 82 0.16 -9.16 -10.73
CA LEU A 82 0.74 -9.30 -12.07
C LEU A 82 0.89 -10.77 -12.49
N ALA A 83 1.30 -11.64 -11.58
CA ALA A 83 1.40 -13.06 -11.85
C ALA A 83 0.05 -13.68 -12.24
N ASN A 84 -1.04 -13.21 -11.63
CA ASN A 84 -2.40 -13.63 -12.03
C ASN A 84 -2.85 -13.10 -13.41
N SER A 85 -2.02 -12.30 -14.08
CA SER A 85 -2.28 -11.72 -15.41
C SER A 85 -1.40 -12.32 -16.51
N ASN A 86 -0.86 -13.53 -16.31
CA ASN A 86 0.06 -14.22 -17.22
C ASN A 86 1.34 -13.40 -17.54
N ILE A 87 1.80 -12.63 -16.57
CA ILE A 87 3.05 -11.88 -16.67
C ILE A 87 4.08 -12.57 -15.78
N GLU A 88 5.23 -12.90 -16.33
CA GLU A 88 6.37 -13.41 -15.55
C GLU A 88 6.88 -12.30 -14.63
N VAL A 89 7.02 -12.59 -13.34
CA VAL A 89 7.38 -11.58 -12.34
C VAL A 89 8.59 -12.04 -11.56
N ASP A 90 9.68 -11.26 -11.64
CA ASP A 90 10.84 -11.40 -10.76
C ASP A 90 10.78 -10.34 -9.65
N VAL A 91 10.92 -10.77 -8.41
CA VAL A 91 10.95 -9.85 -7.26
C VAL A 91 12.35 -9.84 -6.67
N TYR A 92 12.95 -8.68 -6.60
CA TYR A 92 14.28 -8.45 -6.03
C TYR A 92 14.18 -7.59 -4.78
N ASP A 93 14.88 -7.97 -3.72
CA ASP A 93 15.02 -7.15 -2.52
C ASP A 93 16.51 -7.02 -2.13
N ALA A 94 16.86 -5.90 -1.54
CA ALA A 94 18.20 -5.67 -1.03
C ALA A 94 18.46 -6.41 0.30
N LEU A 95 17.40 -6.86 0.94
CA LEU A 95 17.44 -7.56 2.21
C LEU A 95 17.19 -9.05 1.98
N ASP A 96 17.94 -9.86 2.65
CA ASP A 96 17.91 -11.33 2.60
C ASP A 96 16.73 -11.95 3.39
N ASP A 97 16.01 -11.12 4.14
CA ASP A 97 14.91 -11.54 5.01
C ASP A 97 13.71 -10.60 4.89
N LEU A 98 12.56 -11.19 4.59
CA LEU A 98 11.27 -10.50 4.48
C LEU A 98 10.80 -9.85 5.79
N SER A 99 11.34 -10.27 6.94
CA SER A 99 11.02 -9.65 8.23
C SER A 99 11.70 -8.30 8.44
N LYS A 100 12.68 -7.97 7.62
CA LYS A 100 13.42 -6.70 7.67
C LYS A 100 12.72 -5.59 6.89
N GLY A 101 13.19 -4.37 7.10
CA GLY A 101 12.65 -3.16 6.44
C GLY A 101 11.39 -2.62 7.10
N SER A 102 10.82 -1.56 6.50
CA SER A 102 9.66 -0.84 7.04
C SER A 102 8.36 -1.65 7.10
N SER A 103 8.27 -2.73 6.34
CA SER A 103 7.16 -3.69 6.35
C SER A 103 7.48 -4.95 7.16
N GLY A 104 8.48 -4.91 8.03
CA GLY A 104 8.91 -6.05 8.85
C GLY A 104 8.39 -6.03 10.28
N GLY A 105 7.60 -5.04 10.66
CA GLY A 105 7.04 -4.94 12.02
C GLY A 105 6.22 -6.17 12.42
N PRO A 106 6.14 -6.45 13.73
CA PRO A 106 5.44 -7.65 14.23
C PRO A 106 3.94 -7.58 13.99
N ILE A 107 3.37 -6.39 13.99
CA ILE A 107 1.93 -6.15 13.84
C ILE A 107 1.69 -4.87 13.05
N ALA A 108 0.64 -4.86 12.23
CA ALA A 108 0.13 -3.68 11.56
C ALA A 108 -1.39 -3.63 11.68
N SER A 109 -1.93 -2.44 11.85
CA SER A 109 -3.35 -2.18 11.82
C SER A 109 -3.75 -1.63 10.45
N MET A 110 -4.79 -2.20 9.87
CA MET A 110 -5.38 -1.75 8.63
C MET A 110 -6.76 -1.17 8.89
N TYR A 111 -6.91 0.10 8.65
CA TYR A 111 -8.15 0.84 8.85
C TYR A 111 -8.31 1.94 7.81
N PRO A 112 -9.55 2.39 7.53
CA PRO A 112 -9.76 3.46 6.58
C PRO A 112 -9.24 4.78 7.14
N LYS A 113 -8.43 5.49 6.37
CA LYS A 113 -8.07 6.88 6.69
C LYS A 113 -9.26 7.78 6.40
N PHE A 114 -10.13 7.89 7.38
CA PHE A 114 -11.27 8.81 7.28
C PHE A 114 -10.78 10.26 7.21
N SER A 115 -11.34 11.00 6.27
CA SER A 115 -11.18 12.44 6.16
C SER A 115 -12.54 13.05 5.88
N LEU A 116 -12.80 14.21 6.46
CA LEU A 116 -14.02 14.99 6.21
C LEU A 116 -13.99 15.67 4.84
N ASP A 117 -12.83 15.73 4.21
CA ASP A 117 -12.70 16.27 2.87
C ASP A 117 -13.22 15.24 1.83
N ASN A 118 -13.87 15.74 0.81
CA ASN A 118 -14.35 14.92 -0.31
C ASN A 118 -13.36 14.94 -1.47
N SER A 119 -12.06 15.07 -1.16
CA SER A 119 -10.99 15.16 -2.14
C SER A 119 -10.81 13.85 -2.93
N PRO A 120 -10.28 13.91 -4.16
CA PRO A 120 -9.92 12.71 -4.91
C PRO A 120 -9.01 11.76 -4.13
N ARG A 121 -8.13 12.33 -3.27
CA ARG A 121 -7.25 11.54 -2.40
C ARG A 121 -8.03 10.74 -1.38
N SER A 122 -8.99 11.35 -0.68
CA SER A 122 -9.80 10.68 0.34
C SER A 122 -10.64 9.57 -0.28
N LYS A 123 -11.26 9.83 -1.43
CA LYS A 123 -12.00 8.81 -2.19
C LYS A 123 -11.11 7.64 -2.58
N PHE A 124 -9.92 7.91 -3.09
CA PHE A 124 -8.96 6.86 -3.46
C PHE A 124 -8.51 6.04 -2.25
N LEU A 125 -8.19 6.67 -1.12
CA LEU A 125 -7.75 5.96 0.08
C LEU A 125 -8.86 5.05 0.63
N ILE A 126 -10.10 5.51 0.64
CA ILE A 126 -11.25 4.71 1.07
C ILE A 126 -11.50 3.55 0.11
N ALA A 127 -11.50 3.80 -1.20
CA ALA A 127 -11.68 2.75 -2.20
C ALA A 127 -10.57 1.69 -2.13
N SER A 128 -9.31 2.12 -2.02
CA SER A 128 -8.15 1.23 -1.86
C SER A 128 -8.24 0.40 -0.58
N TYR A 129 -8.71 1.00 0.50
CA TYR A 129 -8.93 0.30 1.76
C TYR A 129 -9.94 -0.83 1.62
N PHE A 130 -11.13 -0.56 1.07
CA PHE A 130 -12.16 -1.59 0.90
C PHE A 130 -11.75 -2.68 -0.09
N PHE A 131 -11.03 -2.31 -1.15
CA PHE A 131 -10.47 -3.28 -2.08
C PHE A 131 -9.50 -4.23 -1.36
N SER A 132 -8.52 -3.67 -0.63
CA SER A 132 -7.53 -4.47 0.09
C SER A 132 -8.15 -5.31 1.21
N LEU A 133 -9.10 -4.75 1.95
CA LEU A 133 -9.81 -5.48 3.00
C LEU A 133 -10.54 -6.71 2.45
N ASN A 134 -11.32 -6.52 1.38
CA ASN A 134 -12.03 -7.61 0.73
C ASN A 134 -11.07 -8.67 0.17
N PHE A 135 -9.99 -8.23 -0.46
CA PHE A 135 -8.96 -9.11 -1.00
C PHE A 135 -8.29 -9.93 0.11
N TYR A 136 -7.86 -9.29 1.19
CA TYR A 136 -7.19 -10.00 2.28
C TYR A 136 -8.12 -10.98 3.00
N ILE A 137 -9.37 -10.64 3.20
CA ILE A 137 -10.34 -11.53 3.82
C ILE A 137 -10.71 -12.69 2.88
N LYS A 138 -11.12 -12.40 1.65
CA LYS A 138 -11.67 -13.39 0.74
C LYS A 138 -10.61 -14.28 0.10
N THR A 139 -9.47 -13.71 -0.27
CA THR A 139 -8.41 -14.41 -1.03
C THR A 139 -7.35 -14.99 -0.12
N LEU A 140 -6.94 -14.25 0.90
CA LEU A 140 -5.84 -14.65 1.78
C LEU A 140 -6.31 -15.24 3.12
N GLY A 141 -7.61 -15.25 3.40
CA GLY A 141 -8.20 -15.86 4.59
C GLY A 141 -7.95 -15.11 5.89
N PHE A 142 -7.64 -13.81 5.84
CA PHE A 142 -7.56 -12.99 7.05
C PHE A 142 -8.94 -12.78 7.65
N LYS A 143 -9.03 -12.70 8.98
CA LYS A 143 -10.29 -12.44 9.68
C LYS A 143 -10.44 -10.96 9.97
N ASN A 144 -11.65 -10.44 9.76
CA ASN A 144 -11.99 -9.10 10.24
C ASN A 144 -11.96 -9.10 11.77
N THR A 145 -11.11 -8.26 12.35
CA THR A 145 -10.95 -8.17 13.81
C THR A 145 -11.67 -6.97 14.41
N GLY A 146 -12.09 -6.02 13.53
CA GLY A 146 -12.40 -4.69 14.01
C GLY A 146 -11.19 -3.98 14.59
N LEU A 147 -11.34 -2.72 14.93
CA LEU A 147 -10.31 -1.90 15.57
C LEU A 147 -10.94 -0.92 16.53
N LEU A 148 -10.28 -0.69 17.66
CA LEU A 148 -10.70 0.28 18.63
C LEU A 148 -9.76 1.48 18.62
N PHE A 149 -10.32 2.67 18.39
CA PHE A 149 -9.60 3.94 18.54
C PHE A 149 -10.12 4.66 19.76
N TYR A 150 -9.27 4.90 20.72
CA TYR A 150 -9.66 5.65 21.93
C TYR A 150 -9.04 7.04 21.96
N GLY A 151 -9.76 7.96 22.57
CA GLY A 151 -9.31 9.32 22.84
C GLY A 151 -8.35 9.36 24.02
N SER A 152 -7.04 9.40 23.77
CA SER A 152 -6.02 9.55 24.81
C SER A 152 -5.71 11.02 25.13
N ASP A 153 -6.23 11.94 24.34
CA ASP A 153 -6.07 13.38 24.47
C ASP A 153 -7.21 14.14 23.77
N GLU A 154 -7.35 15.42 24.07
CA GLU A 154 -8.41 16.27 23.54
C GLU A 154 -8.43 16.32 22.00
N THR A 155 -7.27 16.22 21.35
CA THR A 155 -7.16 16.22 19.88
C THR A 155 -7.80 14.99 19.27
N LYS A 156 -7.54 13.82 19.86
CA LYS A 156 -8.11 12.54 19.40
C LYS A 156 -9.61 12.46 19.69
N GLU A 157 -10.06 12.96 20.82
CA GLU A 157 -11.49 13.04 21.13
C GLU A 157 -12.24 13.96 20.15
N LYS A 158 -11.66 15.09 19.80
CA LYS A 158 -12.19 15.98 18.75
C LYS A 158 -12.21 15.30 17.39
N TRP A 159 -11.18 14.51 17.07
CA TRP A 159 -11.15 13.73 15.83
C TRP A 159 -12.26 12.68 15.80
N ILE A 160 -12.45 11.90 16.87
CA ILE A 160 -13.55 10.93 17.00
C ILE A 160 -14.89 11.61 16.79
N SER A 161 -15.13 12.73 17.46
CA SER A 161 -16.37 13.49 17.34
C SER A 161 -16.63 13.96 15.90
N LYS A 162 -15.59 14.38 15.19
CA LYS A 162 -15.70 14.77 13.78
C LYS A 162 -16.01 13.57 12.88
N ILE A 163 -15.39 12.41 13.10
CA ILE A 163 -15.63 11.20 12.30
C ILE A 163 -17.09 10.76 12.45
N LEU A 164 -17.67 10.84 13.62
CA LEU A 164 -19.08 10.50 13.85
C LEU A 164 -20.06 11.37 13.04
N THR A 165 -19.66 12.59 12.66
CA THR A 165 -20.50 13.43 11.78
C THR A 165 -20.67 12.88 10.37
N LEU A 166 -19.85 11.89 9.95
CA LEU A 166 -19.98 11.23 8.66
C LEU A 166 -21.20 10.29 8.58
N LYS A 167 -21.82 9.96 9.71
CA LYS A 167 -23.01 9.08 9.81
C LYS A 167 -22.83 7.76 9.03
N ARG A 168 -21.71 7.09 9.26
CA ARG A 168 -21.36 5.82 8.63
C ARG A 168 -21.39 4.69 9.66
N ASP A 169 -22.58 4.41 10.18
CA ASP A 169 -22.83 3.37 11.20
C ASP A 169 -22.52 1.96 10.69
N ASP A 170 -22.41 1.82 9.37
CA ASP A 170 -21.92 0.62 8.70
C ASP A 170 -20.41 0.39 8.89
N LEU A 171 -19.66 1.43 9.26
CA LEU A 171 -18.19 1.39 9.39
C LEU A 171 -17.73 1.55 10.83
N PHE A 172 -18.39 2.37 11.61
CA PHE A 172 -17.96 2.68 12.96
C PHE A 172 -19.13 3.04 13.87
N GLU A 173 -18.89 2.87 15.17
CA GLU A 173 -19.81 3.25 16.24
C GLU A 173 -19.02 3.78 17.43
N LEU A 174 -19.67 4.61 18.23
CA LEU A 174 -19.14 5.05 19.52
C LEU A 174 -19.53 3.99 20.55
N LEU A 175 -18.56 3.48 21.30
CA LEU A 175 -18.83 2.60 22.42
C LEU A 175 -19.16 3.41 23.67
N SER A 176 -20.08 2.91 24.46
CA SER A 176 -20.41 3.43 25.80
C SER A 176 -19.31 3.11 26.81
N ASP A 177 -19.34 3.80 27.94
CA ASP A 177 -18.36 3.55 29.02
C ASP A 177 -18.47 2.13 29.55
N ASP A 178 -19.69 1.60 29.71
CA ASP A 178 -19.93 0.22 30.16
C ASP A 178 -19.38 -0.81 29.17
N GLU A 179 -19.61 -0.63 27.86
CA GLU A 179 -19.06 -1.50 26.81
C GLU A 179 -17.53 -1.46 26.76
N LEU A 180 -16.93 -0.30 27.05
CA LEU A 180 -15.49 -0.15 27.11
C LEU A 180 -14.88 -0.83 28.34
N GLU A 181 -15.53 -0.70 29.48
CA GLU A 181 -15.11 -1.38 30.72
C GLU A 181 -15.19 -2.89 30.56
N ASP A 182 -16.28 -3.42 30.01
CA ASP A 182 -16.46 -4.85 29.74
C ASP A 182 -15.41 -5.37 28.74
N LEU A 183 -15.08 -4.60 27.72
CA LEU A 183 -14.17 -5.01 26.67
C LEU A 183 -12.70 -4.94 27.08
N LEU A 184 -12.32 -3.91 27.82
CA LEU A 184 -10.92 -3.58 28.11
C LEU A 184 -10.53 -3.84 29.57
N GLY A 185 -11.49 -4.00 30.46
CA GLY A 185 -11.26 -4.12 31.89
C GLY A 185 -10.68 -2.85 32.55
N VAL A 186 -10.84 -1.68 31.89
CA VAL A 186 -10.34 -0.38 32.38
C VAL A 186 -11.41 0.69 32.24
N SER A 187 -11.61 1.48 33.29
CA SER A 187 -12.64 2.53 33.38
C SER A 187 -12.13 3.93 33.01
N GLU A 188 -10.85 4.06 32.68
CA GLU A 188 -10.22 5.35 32.42
C GLU A 188 -10.48 5.90 31.00
N ILE A 189 -10.94 5.06 30.08
CA ILE A 189 -11.18 5.43 28.67
C ILE A 189 -12.62 5.90 28.52
N LYS A 190 -12.78 7.20 28.34
CA LYS A 190 -14.10 7.85 28.26
C LYS A 190 -14.73 7.87 26.87
N LYS A 191 -13.96 7.62 25.83
CA LYS A 191 -14.45 7.74 24.45
C LYS A 191 -13.64 6.86 23.50
N ALA A 192 -14.30 5.90 22.91
CA ALA A 192 -13.68 5.07 21.90
C ALA A 192 -14.59 4.85 20.69
N LEU A 193 -13.97 4.88 19.51
CA LEU A 193 -14.58 4.61 18.24
C LEU A 193 -14.25 3.17 17.81
N HIS A 194 -15.27 2.34 17.74
CA HIS A 194 -15.12 1.00 17.16
C HIS A 194 -15.23 1.08 15.63
N VAL A 195 -14.17 0.71 14.94
CA VAL A 195 -14.15 0.54 13.49
C VAL A 195 -14.49 -0.90 13.18
N LYS A 196 -15.74 -1.16 12.75
CA LYS A 196 -16.32 -2.49 12.54
C LYS A 196 -15.59 -3.31 11.47
N LYS A 197 -14.99 -2.63 10.52
CA LYS A 197 -14.23 -3.24 9.43
C LYS A 197 -12.77 -2.83 9.55
N GLY A 198 -11.95 -3.70 10.09
CA GLY A 198 -10.53 -3.46 10.32
C GLY A 198 -9.77 -4.75 10.53
N LEU A 199 -8.48 -4.72 10.28
CA LEU A 199 -7.62 -5.88 10.48
C LEU A 199 -6.42 -5.51 11.34
N PHE A 200 -6.11 -6.36 12.29
CA PHE A 200 -4.74 -6.56 12.74
C PHE A 200 -4.13 -7.69 11.93
N LEU A 201 -2.95 -7.45 11.40
CA LEU A 201 -2.22 -8.45 10.61
C LEU A 201 -0.73 -8.40 10.92
N GLN A 202 -0.09 -9.52 10.71
CA GLN A 202 1.37 -9.60 10.71
C GLN A 202 1.88 -9.35 9.28
N PRO A 203 2.63 -8.26 9.03
CA PRO A 203 3.09 -7.94 7.68
C PRO A 203 3.93 -9.05 7.05
N LEU A 204 4.72 -9.76 7.85
CA LEU A 204 5.49 -10.90 7.37
C LEU A 204 4.59 -12.05 6.88
N GLU A 205 3.54 -12.38 7.63
CA GLU A 205 2.58 -13.41 7.22
C GLU A 205 1.88 -13.02 5.92
N LEU A 206 1.45 -11.75 5.80
CA LEU A 206 0.84 -11.23 4.59
C LEU A 206 1.78 -11.35 3.39
N LYS A 207 3.04 -10.91 3.53
CA LYS A 207 4.05 -11.04 2.47
C LYS A 207 4.28 -12.48 2.06
N LYS A 208 4.43 -13.39 3.03
CA LYS A 208 4.59 -14.83 2.77
C LYS A 208 3.39 -15.39 2.00
N LYS A 209 2.17 -15.10 2.42
CA LYS A 209 0.96 -15.57 1.69
C LYS A 209 0.93 -15.05 0.26
N LEU A 210 1.22 -13.78 0.03
CA LEU A 210 1.25 -13.19 -1.31
C LEU A 210 2.32 -13.82 -2.20
N LEU A 211 3.53 -14.01 -1.68
CA LEU A 211 4.65 -14.54 -2.46
C LEU A 211 4.56 -16.06 -2.64
N CYS A 212 4.08 -16.81 -1.65
CA CYS A 212 3.91 -18.26 -1.80
C CYS A 212 2.89 -18.61 -2.90
N LEU A 213 1.84 -17.83 -3.05
CA LEU A 213 0.84 -18.03 -4.10
C LEU A 213 1.40 -17.78 -5.52
N LEU A 214 2.54 -17.09 -5.66
CA LEU A 214 3.24 -16.94 -6.93
C LEU A 214 3.83 -18.26 -7.44
N TYR A 215 4.28 -19.13 -6.51
CA TYR A 215 4.93 -20.39 -6.85
C TYR A 215 3.94 -21.58 -6.97
N THR A 216 2.70 -21.39 -6.53
CA THR A 216 1.66 -22.44 -6.55
C THR A 216 0.69 -22.29 -7.72
N SER A 217 0.76 -21.22 -8.46
CA SER A 217 0.04 -21.14 -9.74
C SER A 217 0.67 -22.12 -10.72
N PRO A 218 -0.09 -23.08 -11.29
CA PRO A 218 0.48 -23.99 -12.28
C PRO A 218 1.01 -23.15 -13.43
N SER A 219 2.30 -23.33 -13.73
CA SER A 219 2.87 -22.85 -14.99
C SER A 219 2.06 -23.47 -16.12
N PRO A 220 1.65 -22.70 -17.13
CA PRO A 220 0.90 -23.24 -18.26
C PRO A 220 1.68 -24.32 -19.02
#